data_d4ea6d2ace96ae87e9dc2c50ec319623
#
_entry.id   d4ea6d2ace96ae87e9dc2c50ec319623
#
_cell.length_a   1.000
_cell.length_b   1.000
_cell.length_c   1.000
_cell.angle_alpha   90.00
_cell.angle_beta   90.00
_cell.angle_gamma   90.00
#
_symmetry.space_group_name_H-M   'P 1'
#
loop_
_entity.id
_entity.type
_entity.pdbx_description
1 polymer ?
#
loop_
_entity_poly.entity_id
_entity_poly.type
_entity_poly.pdbx_seq_one_letter_code
_entity_poly.pdbx_strand_id
1 'polypeptide(L)'
;NTIIRNTSDKIMVIQGAAGSGKTSVALHRIAYLLYHDRENLKSSNILVLSPNGVFADYISHILPELGEENIREMSFDLFAYRELKGIVSDCEDRYDQIERSVLIPESQELCREKQLAGFAGQMDAYMLGLEDELMNFKDIEYKGCTLSEKEIIDLFYFKFLDIPLLSRMEAVAEYFIDQVETLRDRDIADEEKEELTERFLRMYETRDCYVLYSRF
;
A
#
# COMPACT_ATOMS: atom_id res chain seq x y z
N ASN A 1 19.67 22.07 -14.16
CA ASN A 1 18.92 22.88 -13.17
C ASN A 1 17.39 22.70 -13.24
N THR A 2 16.80 22.57 -14.43
CA THR A 2 15.34 22.40 -14.59
C THR A 2 14.84 21.11 -13.92
N ILE A 3 15.51 19.99 -14.13
CA ILE A 3 15.15 18.69 -13.53
C ILE A 3 15.24 18.73 -12.01
N ILE A 4 16.32 19.26 -11.46
CA ILE A 4 16.59 19.30 -10.02
C ILE A 4 15.53 20.13 -9.27
N ARG A 5 15.10 21.25 -9.85
CA ARG A 5 14.21 22.22 -9.22
C ARG A 5 12.73 22.06 -9.54
N ASN A 6 12.39 21.08 -10.35
CA ASN A 6 10.99 20.83 -10.71
C ASN A 6 10.23 20.29 -9.49
N THR A 7 9.21 20.99 -9.03
CA THR A 7 8.34 20.62 -7.90
C THR A 7 6.91 20.30 -8.35
N SER A 8 6.58 20.47 -9.65
CA SER A 8 5.21 20.30 -10.16
C SER A 8 4.92 18.89 -10.64
N ASP A 9 5.93 18.18 -11.15
CA ASP A 9 5.73 16.87 -11.77
C ASP A 9 5.71 15.75 -10.71
N LYS A 10 4.60 15.01 -10.66
CA LYS A 10 4.45 13.84 -9.77
C LYS A 10 5.32 12.67 -10.23
N ILE A 11 5.52 12.51 -11.54
CA ILE A 11 6.31 11.43 -12.14
C ILE A 11 7.36 12.06 -13.05
N MET A 12 8.61 11.65 -12.90
CA MET A 12 9.71 12.13 -13.71
C MET A 12 10.58 10.95 -14.17
N VAL A 13 10.84 10.89 -15.47
CA VAL A 13 11.73 9.90 -16.08
C VAL A 13 13.00 10.58 -16.54
N ILE A 14 14.16 10.15 -16.02
CA ILE A 14 15.48 10.67 -16.41
C ILE A 14 16.16 9.65 -17.31
N GLN A 15 16.24 9.96 -18.62
CA GLN A 15 16.88 9.13 -19.63
C GLN A 15 18.24 9.69 -20.04
N GLY A 16 19.20 8.82 -20.34
CA GLY A 16 20.52 9.19 -20.82
C GLY A 16 21.47 7.99 -20.92
N ALA A 17 22.56 8.14 -21.63
CA ALA A 17 23.58 7.11 -21.78
C ALA A 17 24.24 6.72 -20.44
N ALA A 18 24.91 5.57 -20.36
CA ALA A 18 25.71 5.21 -19.22
C ALA A 18 26.75 6.31 -18.93
N GLY A 19 26.97 6.62 -17.65
CA GLY A 19 27.91 7.68 -17.23
C GLY A 19 27.44 9.13 -17.44
N SER A 20 26.22 9.38 -17.94
CA SER A 20 25.68 10.74 -18.16
C SER A 20 25.27 11.50 -16.88
N GLY A 21 25.48 10.92 -15.70
CA GLY A 21 25.16 11.56 -14.42
C GLY A 21 23.69 11.50 -14.01
N LYS A 22 22.87 10.58 -14.55
CA LYS A 22 21.45 10.44 -14.21
C LYS A 22 21.22 10.28 -12.71
N THR A 23 21.99 9.40 -12.08
CA THR A 23 21.91 9.14 -10.64
C THR A 23 22.31 10.38 -9.83
N SER A 24 23.38 11.06 -10.23
CA SER A 24 23.81 12.29 -9.59
C SER A 24 22.72 13.36 -9.66
N VAL A 25 22.07 13.54 -10.81
CA VAL A 25 20.94 14.48 -10.96
C VAL A 25 19.77 14.10 -10.06
N ALA A 26 19.45 12.80 -9.94
CA ALA A 26 18.40 12.31 -9.03
C ALA A 26 18.72 12.61 -7.57
N LEU A 27 19.95 12.35 -7.11
CA LEU A 27 20.38 12.62 -5.74
C LEU A 27 20.40 14.12 -5.42
N HIS A 28 20.90 14.96 -6.34
CA HIS A 28 20.82 16.42 -6.17
C HIS A 28 19.38 16.93 -6.13
N ARG A 29 18.46 16.28 -6.85
CA ARG A 29 17.03 16.58 -6.77
C ARG A 29 16.48 16.24 -5.39
N ILE A 30 16.81 15.08 -4.85
CA ILE A 30 16.40 14.67 -3.50
C ILE A 30 16.89 15.68 -2.46
N ALA A 31 18.18 16.03 -2.50
CA ALA A 31 18.76 17.03 -1.61
C ALA A 31 18.08 18.40 -1.76
N TYR A 32 17.79 18.82 -2.99
CA TYR A 32 17.04 20.06 -3.23
C TYR A 32 15.63 20.02 -2.62
N LEU A 33 14.90 18.93 -2.78
CA LEU A 33 13.53 18.79 -2.27
C LEU A 33 13.52 18.79 -0.73
N LEU A 34 14.43 18.06 -0.09
CA LEU A 34 14.60 18.03 1.36
C LEU A 34 14.94 19.43 1.92
N TYR A 35 15.80 20.16 1.21
CA TYR A 35 16.13 21.53 1.60
C TYR A 35 14.96 22.51 1.39
N HIS A 36 14.27 22.41 0.26
CA HIS A 36 13.23 23.35 -0.17
C HIS A 36 11.93 23.19 0.62
N ASP A 37 11.56 21.98 0.98
CA ASP A 37 10.32 21.63 1.68
C ASP A 37 10.57 20.96 3.03
N ARG A 38 11.47 21.55 3.82
CA ARG A 38 11.89 21.04 5.14
C ARG A 38 10.76 20.85 6.14
N GLU A 39 9.70 21.62 6.00
CA GLU A 39 8.57 21.58 6.93
C GLU A 39 7.72 20.32 6.71
N ASN A 40 7.59 19.87 5.46
CA ASN A 40 6.70 18.77 5.11
C ASN A 40 7.46 17.49 4.67
N LEU A 41 8.68 17.64 4.11
CA LEU A 41 9.46 16.52 3.58
C LEU A 41 10.67 16.24 4.47
N LYS A 42 10.74 14.99 4.96
CA LYS A 42 11.87 14.48 5.76
C LYS A 42 12.53 13.30 5.05
N SER A 43 13.76 12.98 5.42
CA SER A 43 14.49 11.80 4.92
C SER A 43 13.68 10.49 5.08
N SER A 44 12.86 10.39 6.14
CA SER A 44 11.97 9.24 6.39
C SER A 44 10.83 9.10 5.38
N ASN A 45 10.48 10.16 4.65
CA ASN A 45 9.42 10.14 3.62
C ASN A 45 9.97 9.75 2.23
N ILE A 46 11.26 9.48 2.13
CA ILE A 46 11.93 9.15 0.87
C ILE A 46 12.39 7.70 0.90
N LEU A 47 12.11 6.99 -0.16
CA LEU A 47 12.58 5.64 -0.42
C LEU A 47 13.32 5.60 -1.75
N VAL A 48 14.55 5.07 -1.75
CA VAL A 48 15.29 4.75 -2.95
C VAL A 48 15.27 3.24 -3.17
N LEU A 49 14.71 2.81 -4.28
CA LEU A 49 14.79 1.42 -4.71
C LEU A 49 16.02 1.26 -5.59
N SER A 50 16.99 0.48 -5.13
CA SER A 50 18.25 0.24 -5.83
C SER A 50 18.30 -1.17 -6.42
N PRO A 51 19.07 -1.38 -7.50
CA PRO A 51 19.19 -2.70 -8.11
C PRO A 51 20.03 -3.68 -7.28
N ASN A 52 20.90 -3.19 -6.41
CA ASN A 52 21.80 -4.00 -5.59
C ASN A 52 22.47 -3.19 -4.46
N GLY A 53 23.08 -3.89 -3.49
CA GLY A 53 23.71 -3.28 -2.33
C GLY A 53 24.93 -2.39 -2.63
N VAL A 54 25.62 -2.59 -3.75
CA VAL A 54 26.76 -1.72 -4.14
C VAL A 54 26.26 -0.33 -4.50
N PHE A 55 25.08 -0.25 -5.12
CA PHE A 55 24.44 1.02 -5.43
C PHE A 55 23.94 1.73 -4.17
N ALA A 56 23.44 0.94 -3.22
CA ALA A 56 23.06 1.41 -1.88
C ALA A 56 24.21 2.10 -1.16
N ASP A 57 25.34 1.43 -1.11
CA ASP A 57 26.56 1.95 -0.49
C ASP A 57 27.03 3.27 -1.14
N TYR A 58 26.97 3.36 -2.46
CA TYR A 58 27.28 4.59 -3.18
C TYR A 58 26.36 5.76 -2.78
N ILE A 59 25.06 5.52 -2.65
CA ILE A 59 24.08 6.56 -2.26
C ILE A 59 24.31 7.01 -0.83
N SER A 60 24.58 6.07 0.08
CA SER A 60 24.78 6.36 1.51
C SER A 60 25.95 7.29 1.78
N HIS A 61 26.93 7.36 0.86
CA HIS A 61 28.07 8.27 0.96
C HIS A 61 27.80 9.66 0.35
N ILE A 62 27.01 9.72 -0.74
CA ILE A 62 26.81 10.99 -1.45
C ILE A 62 25.82 11.92 -0.71
N LEU A 63 24.76 11.40 -0.12
CA LEU A 63 23.79 12.26 0.55
C LEU A 63 24.35 13.05 1.73
N PRO A 64 25.18 12.48 2.62
CA PRO A 64 25.88 13.25 3.64
C PRO A 64 26.81 14.31 3.08
N GLU A 65 27.48 14.06 1.93
CA GLU A 65 28.30 15.07 1.24
C GLU A 65 27.47 16.25 0.75
N LEU A 66 26.18 16.04 0.45
CA LEU A 66 25.24 17.10 0.08
C LEU A 66 24.59 17.79 1.30
N GLY A 67 24.99 17.40 2.53
CA GLY A 67 24.49 17.99 3.77
C GLY A 67 23.16 17.45 4.25
N GLU A 68 22.72 16.32 3.71
CA GLU A 68 21.45 15.69 4.06
C GLU A 68 21.65 14.42 4.88
N GLU A 69 20.64 14.06 5.68
CA GLU A 69 20.64 12.80 6.41
C GLU A 69 20.49 11.60 5.46
N ASN A 70 20.94 10.43 5.91
CA ASN A 70 20.75 9.20 5.17
C ASN A 70 19.26 8.93 4.98
N ILE A 71 18.86 8.70 3.73
CA ILE A 71 17.52 8.28 3.34
C ILE A 71 17.42 6.75 3.33
N ARG A 72 16.19 6.26 3.41
CA ARG A 72 15.93 4.82 3.34
C ARG A 72 16.21 4.32 1.93
N GLU A 73 17.08 3.33 1.84
CA GLU A 73 17.43 2.66 0.60
C GLU A 73 17.30 1.14 0.78
N MET A 74 16.79 0.46 -0.24
CA MET A 74 16.69 -0.99 -0.27
C MET A 74 16.50 -1.52 -1.69
N SER A 75 16.73 -2.83 -1.89
CA SER A 75 16.34 -3.50 -3.13
C SER A 75 14.81 -3.64 -3.20
N PHE A 76 14.30 -3.83 -4.43
CA PHE A 76 12.86 -4.10 -4.61
C PHE A 76 12.43 -5.39 -3.91
N ASP A 77 13.26 -6.43 -3.94
CA ASP A 77 12.97 -7.71 -3.27
C ASP A 77 12.81 -7.52 -1.75
N LEU A 78 13.71 -6.75 -1.13
CA LEU A 78 13.59 -6.42 0.29
C LEU A 78 12.36 -5.56 0.59
N PHE A 79 12.03 -4.62 -0.27
CA PHE A 79 10.81 -3.82 -0.16
C PHE A 79 9.57 -4.73 -0.22
N ALA A 80 9.46 -5.56 -1.26
CA ALA A 80 8.35 -6.49 -1.44
C ALA A 80 8.21 -7.45 -0.25
N TYR A 81 9.32 -8.04 0.22
CA TYR A 81 9.32 -8.89 1.40
C TYR A 81 8.77 -8.17 2.65
N ARG A 82 9.16 -6.92 2.87
CA ARG A 82 8.69 -6.15 4.03
C ARG A 82 7.21 -5.83 3.98
N GLU A 83 6.71 -5.49 2.79
CA GLU A 83 5.28 -5.19 2.58
C GLU A 83 4.41 -6.45 2.70
N LEU A 84 4.92 -7.60 2.23
CA LEU A 84 4.21 -8.86 2.26
C LEU A 84 4.37 -9.62 3.60
N LYS A 85 5.37 -9.25 4.41
CA LYS A 85 5.59 -9.87 5.72
C LYS A 85 4.37 -9.67 6.63
N GLY A 86 3.74 -10.75 7.01
CA GLY A 86 2.53 -10.77 7.83
C GLY A 86 1.26 -11.02 7.02
N ILE A 87 1.32 -10.92 5.67
CA ILE A 87 0.22 -11.30 4.77
C ILE A 87 0.44 -12.72 4.27
N VAL A 88 1.70 -13.08 3.95
CA VAL A 88 2.08 -14.42 3.49
C VAL A 88 3.05 -15.06 4.48
N SER A 89 2.93 -16.37 4.66
CA SER A 89 3.78 -17.13 5.57
C SER A 89 5.22 -17.29 5.06
N ASP A 90 5.39 -17.28 3.75
CA ASP A 90 6.67 -17.44 3.07
C ASP A 90 6.65 -16.74 1.71
N CYS A 91 7.79 -16.18 1.31
CA CYS A 91 7.98 -15.54 0.02
C CYS A 91 9.20 -16.16 -0.65
N GLU A 92 9.03 -16.65 -1.86
CA GLU A 92 10.17 -17.06 -2.68
C GLU A 92 11.09 -15.87 -2.95
N ASP A 93 12.39 -16.13 -2.82
CA ASP A 93 13.37 -15.18 -3.28
C ASP A 93 13.61 -15.29 -4.81
N ARG A 94 14.43 -14.40 -5.33
CA ARG A 94 14.80 -14.36 -6.74
C ARG A 94 15.46 -15.67 -7.21
N TYR A 95 16.23 -16.33 -6.36
CA TYR A 95 16.96 -17.55 -6.71
C TYR A 95 16.02 -18.75 -6.72
N ASP A 96 15.13 -18.85 -5.75
CA ASP A 96 14.07 -19.86 -5.70
C ASP A 96 13.19 -19.80 -6.96
N GLN A 97 12.83 -18.60 -7.40
CA GLN A 97 12.04 -18.39 -8.60
C GLN A 97 12.78 -18.83 -9.87
N ILE A 98 14.09 -18.54 -9.97
CA ILE A 98 14.91 -18.98 -11.10
C ILE A 98 15.05 -20.50 -11.08
N GLU A 99 15.35 -21.11 -9.93
CA GLU A 99 15.48 -22.56 -9.78
C GLU A 99 14.18 -23.27 -10.15
N ARG A 100 13.05 -22.79 -9.65
CA ARG A 100 11.73 -23.34 -10.00
C ARG A 100 11.46 -23.24 -11.50
N SER A 101 11.77 -22.11 -12.12
CA SER A 101 11.53 -21.93 -13.55
C SER A 101 12.42 -22.84 -14.44
N VAL A 102 13.58 -23.26 -13.95
CA VAL A 102 14.43 -24.23 -14.62
C VAL A 102 13.92 -25.67 -14.42
N LEU A 103 13.46 -25.99 -13.22
CA LEU A 103 13.03 -27.37 -12.87
C LEU A 103 11.60 -27.67 -13.34
N ILE A 104 10.73 -26.68 -13.41
CA ILE A 104 9.30 -26.81 -13.73
C ILE A 104 8.97 -25.86 -14.89
N PRO A 105 9.01 -26.32 -16.16
CA PRO A 105 8.79 -25.47 -17.33
C PRO A 105 7.42 -24.74 -17.32
N GLU A 106 6.38 -25.37 -16.79
CA GLU A 106 5.04 -24.79 -16.68
C GLU A 106 5.03 -23.53 -15.81
N SER A 107 5.94 -23.46 -14.82
CA SER A 107 6.05 -22.29 -13.95
C SER A 107 6.59 -21.06 -14.70
N GLN A 108 7.34 -21.22 -15.78
CA GLN A 108 7.83 -20.11 -16.60
C GLN A 108 6.68 -19.36 -17.30
N GLU A 109 5.71 -20.12 -17.81
CA GLU A 109 4.55 -19.51 -18.50
C GLU A 109 3.69 -18.71 -17.52
N LEU A 110 3.39 -19.29 -16.36
CA LEU A 110 2.67 -18.61 -15.28
C LEU A 110 3.41 -17.37 -14.79
N CYS A 111 4.73 -17.45 -14.57
CA CYS A 111 5.53 -16.28 -14.18
C CYS A 111 5.51 -15.20 -15.26
N ARG A 112 5.55 -15.57 -16.54
CA ARG A 112 5.47 -14.62 -17.65
C ARG A 112 4.11 -13.94 -17.71
N GLU A 113 3.02 -14.67 -17.55
CA GLU A 113 1.66 -14.12 -17.52
C GLU A 113 1.49 -13.13 -16.38
N LYS A 114 1.94 -13.46 -15.18
CA LYS A 114 1.87 -12.58 -14.00
C LYS A 114 2.70 -11.29 -14.15
N GLN A 115 3.68 -11.25 -15.02
CA GLN A 115 4.50 -10.07 -15.33
C GLN A 115 3.90 -9.16 -16.41
N LEU A 116 2.84 -9.58 -17.08
CA LEU A 116 2.18 -8.77 -18.09
C LEU A 116 1.29 -7.70 -17.45
N ALA A 117 1.27 -6.51 -18.06
CA ALA A 117 0.38 -5.43 -17.61
C ALA A 117 -1.11 -5.84 -17.61
N GLY A 118 -1.51 -6.76 -18.51
CA GLY A 118 -2.85 -7.32 -18.55
C GLY A 118 -3.26 -8.10 -17.30
N PHE A 119 -2.30 -8.72 -16.60
CA PHE A 119 -2.57 -9.45 -15.36
C PHE A 119 -3.06 -8.51 -14.25
N ALA A 120 -2.46 -7.33 -14.11
CA ALA A 120 -2.92 -6.33 -13.14
C ALA A 120 -4.37 -5.90 -13.46
N GLY A 121 -4.71 -5.67 -14.74
CA GLY A 121 -6.08 -5.35 -15.15
C GLY A 121 -7.09 -6.48 -14.88
N GLN A 122 -6.67 -7.74 -14.99
CA GLN A 122 -7.51 -8.89 -14.62
C GLN A 122 -7.74 -8.94 -13.10
N MET A 123 -6.71 -8.69 -12.31
CA MET A 123 -6.84 -8.56 -10.84
C MET A 123 -7.78 -7.43 -10.44
N ASP A 124 -7.66 -6.26 -11.06
CA ASP A 124 -8.55 -5.14 -10.79
C ASP A 124 -10.01 -5.49 -11.11
N ALA A 125 -10.25 -6.15 -12.25
CA ALA A 125 -11.59 -6.62 -12.63
C ALA A 125 -12.14 -7.68 -11.67
N TYR A 126 -11.30 -8.61 -11.21
CA TYR A 126 -11.66 -9.60 -10.20
C TYR A 126 -12.03 -8.94 -8.88
N MET A 127 -11.22 -7.98 -8.40
CA MET A 127 -11.49 -7.24 -7.17
C MET A 127 -12.81 -6.46 -7.21
N LEU A 128 -13.19 -5.90 -8.38
CA LEU A 128 -14.50 -5.26 -8.56
C LEU A 128 -15.65 -6.25 -8.43
N GLY A 129 -15.48 -7.49 -8.91
CA GLY A 129 -16.49 -8.54 -8.77
C GLY A 129 -16.63 -9.08 -7.35
N LEU A 130 -15.59 -8.96 -6.53
CA LEU A 130 -15.62 -9.45 -5.15
C LEU A 130 -16.46 -8.59 -4.20
N GLU A 131 -16.77 -7.34 -4.53
CA GLU A 131 -17.48 -6.42 -3.63
C GLU A 131 -18.79 -7.03 -3.09
N ASP A 132 -19.55 -7.73 -3.93
CA ASP A 132 -20.81 -8.35 -3.54
C ASP A 132 -20.63 -9.71 -2.85
N GLU A 133 -19.57 -10.46 -3.21
CA GLU A 133 -19.35 -11.81 -2.70
C GLU A 133 -18.70 -11.83 -1.32
N LEU A 134 -17.91 -10.79 -1.00
CA LEU A 134 -17.18 -10.73 0.26
C LEU A 134 -18.03 -10.29 1.46
N MET A 135 -19.22 -9.72 1.23
CA MET A 135 -19.95 -9.01 2.26
C MET A 135 -21.17 -9.81 2.76
N ASN A 136 -21.31 -9.84 4.08
CA ASN A 136 -22.51 -10.36 4.74
C ASN A 136 -23.02 -9.29 5.70
N PHE A 137 -23.72 -8.29 5.16
CA PHE A 137 -24.23 -7.16 5.91
C PHE A 137 -25.29 -7.59 6.94
N LYS A 138 -25.30 -6.93 8.08
CA LYS A 138 -26.25 -7.17 9.18
C LYS A 138 -26.44 -5.88 9.96
N ASP A 139 -27.61 -5.74 10.57
CA ASP A 139 -27.86 -4.66 11.53
C ASP A 139 -26.84 -4.67 12.67
N ILE A 140 -26.39 -3.51 13.07
CA ILE A 140 -25.59 -3.30 14.27
C ILE A 140 -26.39 -2.49 15.28
N GLU A 141 -26.51 -3.04 16.47
CA GLU A 141 -27.11 -2.34 17.60
C GLU A 141 -26.05 -2.17 18.71
N TYR A 142 -25.97 -0.95 19.23
CA TYR A 142 -25.05 -0.62 20.31
C TYR A 142 -25.63 0.50 21.19
N LYS A 143 -25.82 0.21 22.48
CA LYS A 143 -26.29 1.17 23.51
C LYS A 143 -27.57 1.94 23.11
N GLY A 144 -28.49 1.28 22.42
CA GLY A 144 -29.76 1.87 21.97
C GLY A 144 -29.69 2.65 20.66
N CYS A 145 -28.53 2.72 20.01
CA CYS A 145 -28.35 3.21 18.66
C CYS A 145 -28.31 2.01 17.70
N THR A 146 -28.99 2.13 16.57
CA THR A 146 -29.04 1.07 15.55
C THR A 146 -28.57 1.63 14.23
N LEU A 147 -27.69 0.92 13.54
CA LEU A 147 -27.37 1.12 12.13
C LEU A 147 -27.87 -0.10 11.38
N SER A 148 -28.86 0.13 10.52
CA SER A 148 -29.51 -0.97 9.78
C SER A 148 -28.61 -1.48 8.67
N GLU A 149 -28.80 -2.74 8.26
CA GLU A 149 -28.13 -3.36 7.11
C GLU A 149 -28.19 -2.45 5.88
N LYS A 150 -29.36 -1.88 5.58
CA LYS A 150 -29.54 -0.98 4.44
C LYS A 150 -28.66 0.28 4.52
N GLU A 151 -28.58 0.90 5.71
CA GLU A 151 -27.73 2.08 5.90
C GLU A 151 -26.25 1.72 5.79
N ILE A 152 -25.85 0.53 6.30
CA ILE A 152 -24.48 0.03 6.13
C ILE A 152 -24.15 -0.17 4.66
N ILE A 153 -25.03 -0.77 3.88
CA ILE A 153 -24.90 -0.94 2.43
C ILE A 153 -24.74 0.41 1.73
N ASP A 154 -25.60 1.38 2.07
CA ASP A 154 -25.55 2.72 1.49
C ASP A 154 -24.20 3.44 1.83
N LEU A 155 -23.72 3.30 3.06
CA LEU A 155 -22.42 3.83 3.47
C LEU A 155 -21.28 3.16 2.72
N PHE A 156 -21.28 1.84 2.62
CA PHE A 156 -20.22 1.03 2.02
C PHE A 156 -20.08 1.27 0.51
N TYR A 157 -21.19 1.25 -0.23
CA TYR A 157 -21.16 1.34 -1.69
C TYR A 157 -21.21 2.77 -2.25
N PHE A 158 -21.70 3.74 -1.47
CA PHE A 158 -21.86 5.10 -2.00
C PHE A 158 -21.02 6.13 -1.25
N LYS A 159 -21.09 6.18 0.09
CA LYS A 159 -20.40 7.22 0.85
C LYS A 159 -18.89 6.97 0.92
N PHE A 160 -18.47 5.73 1.10
CA PHE A 160 -17.07 5.32 1.27
C PHE A 160 -16.50 4.59 0.04
N LEU A 161 -17.08 4.78 -1.12
CA LEU A 161 -16.64 4.15 -2.37
C LEU A 161 -15.16 4.40 -2.70
N ASP A 162 -14.66 5.59 -2.39
CA ASP A 162 -13.26 5.99 -2.64
C ASP A 162 -12.25 5.34 -1.68
N ILE A 163 -12.73 4.69 -0.61
CA ILE A 163 -11.88 3.96 0.33
C ILE A 163 -11.61 2.56 -0.23
N PRO A 164 -10.37 2.02 -0.11
CA PRO A 164 -10.06 0.66 -0.52
C PRO A 164 -11.04 -0.36 0.09
N LEU A 165 -11.48 -1.33 -0.72
CA LEU A 165 -12.52 -2.30 -0.38
C LEU A 165 -12.39 -2.89 1.04
N LEU A 166 -11.20 -3.39 1.41
CA LEU A 166 -10.97 -4.04 2.71
C LEU A 166 -10.90 -3.08 3.91
N SER A 167 -10.86 -1.76 3.67
CA SER A 167 -10.86 -0.71 4.71
C SER A 167 -12.21 0.02 4.83
N ARG A 168 -13.16 -0.22 3.92
CA ARG A 168 -14.45 0.49 3.94
C ARG A 168 -15.25 0.26 5.21
N MET A 169 -15.25 -0.97 5.75
CA MET A 169 -15.99 -1.28 6.97
C MET A 169 -15.39 -0.64 8.22
N GLU A 170 -14.09 -0.35 8.23
CA GLU A 170 -13.46 0.46 9.27
C GLU A 170 -14.03 1.88 9.26
N ALA A 171 -14.14 2.49 8.08
CA ALA A 171 -14.74 3.81 7.93
C ALA A 171 -16.23 3.83 8.28
N VAL A 172 -16.99 2.76 7.99
CA VAL A 172 -18.39 2.61 8.42
C VAL A 172 -18.49 2.50 9.93
N ALA A 173 -17.59 1.75 10.56
CA ALA A 173 -17.52 1.62 12.02
C ALA A 173 -17.20 2.96 12.70
N GLU A 174 -16.20 3.68 12.22
CA GLU A 174 -15.86 5.04 12.71
C GLU A 174 -17.05 5.98 12.60
N TYR A 175 -17.71 5.99 11.45
CA TYR A 175 -18.91 6.82 11.26
C TYR A 175 -20.02 6.48 12.26
N PHE A 176 -20.25 5.22 12.54
CA PHE A 176 -21.26 4.82 13.53
C PHE A 176 -20.84 5.17 14.96
N ILE A 177 -19.57 4.99 15.31
CA ILE A 177 -18.99 5.38 16.59
C ILE A 177 -19.21 6.89 16.82
N ASP A 178 -18.87 7.73 15.86
CA ASP A 178 -19.07 9.18 15.94
C ASP A 178 -20.54 9.57 16.14
N GLN A 179 -21.45 8.86 15.47
CA GLN A 179 -22.89 9.06 15.66
C GLN A 179 -23.33 8.72 17.08
N VAL A 180 -22.87 7.57 17.63
CA VAL A 180 -23.22 7.14 18.99
C VAL A 180 -22.67 8.10 20.01
N GLU A 181 -21.43 8.57 19.88
CA GLU A 181 -20.81 9.56 20.77
C GLU A 181 -21.56 10.88 20.74
N THR A 182 -21.93 11.36 19.54
CA THR A 182 -22.72 12.58 19.36
C THR A 182 -24.10 12.49 20.01
N LEU A 183 -24.83 11.40 19.77
CA LEU A 183 -26.19 11.22 20.32
C LEU A 183 -26.20 11.07 21.83
N ARG A 184 -25.14 10.55 22.42
CA ARG A 184 -25.03 10.29 23.86
C ARG A 184 -24.30 11.42 24.61
N ASP A 185 -23.73 12.37 23.91
CA ASP A 185 -22.86 13.42 24.46
C ASP A 185 -21.78 12.86 25.39
N ARG A 186 -21.20 11.73 24.98
CA ARG A 186 -20.19 10.99 25.75
C ARG A 186 -19.32 10.12 24.85
N ASP A 187 -18.01 10.17 25.05
CA ASP A 187 -17.04 9.33 24.39
C ASP A 187 -17.19 7.85 24.77
N ILE A 188 -16.93 6.98 23.83
CA ILE A 188 -16.84 5.54 24.00
C ILE A 188 -15.40 5.20 24.37
N ALA A 189 -15.20 4.27 25.31
CA ALA A 189 -13.87 3.80 25.68
C ALA A 189 -13.18 3.09 24.50
N ASP A 190 -11.86 3.23 24.39
CA ASP A 190 -11.09 2.70 23.25
C ASP A 190 -11.30 1.18 23.08
N GLU A 191 -11.35 0.42 24.17
CA GLU A 191 -11.63 -1.02 24.15
C GLU A 191 -13.01 -1.34 23.55
N GLU A 192 -14.03 -0.54 23.88
CA GLU A 192 -15.38 -0.70 23.32
C GLU A 192 -15.43 -0.29 21.84
N LYS A 193 -14.62 0.71 21.42
CA LYS A 193 -14.47 1.11 20.00
C LYS A 193 -13.86 -0.02 19.18
N GLU A 194 -12.80 -0.65 19.70
CA GLU A 194 -12.16 -1.79 19.05
C GLU A 194 -13.14 -2.97 18.92
N GLU A 195 -13.85 -3.32 19.97
CA GLU A 195 -14.85 -4.40 19.92
C GLU A 195 -15.97 -4.10 18.90
N LEU A 196 -16.44 -2.87 18.87
CA LEU A 196 -17.48 -2.46 17.93
C LEU A 196 -16.96 -2.49 16.49
N THR A 197 -15.75 -2.00 16.23
CA THR A 197 -15.09 -2.08 14.92
C THR A 197 -14.95 -3.54 14.47
N GLU A 198 -14.51 -4.43 15.35
CA GLU A 198 -14.42 -5.86 15.05
C GLU A 198 -15.77 -6.48 14.63
N ARG A 199 -16.89 -6.01 15.21
CA ARG A 199 -18.23 -6.48 14.80
C ARG A 199 -18.54 -6.08 13.35
N PHE A 200 -18.15 -4.90 12.90
CA PHE A 200 -18.27 -4.47 11.51
C PHE A 200 -17.35 -5.28 10.60
N LEU A 201 -16.10 -5.50 10.99
CA LEU A 201 -15.12 -6.25 10.21
C LEU A 201 -15.50 -7.72 9.98
N ARG A 202 -16.25 -8.32 10.91
CA ARG A 202 -16.82 -9.68 10.76
C ARG A 202 -17.92 -9.80 9.70
N MET A 203 -18.32 -8.70 9.07
CA MET A 203 -19.19 -8.72 7.90
C MET A 203 -18.43 -9.08 6.61
N TYR A 204 -17.09 -8.98 6.59
CA TYR A 204 -16.30 -9.60 5.53
C TYR A 204 -16.25 -11.12 5.71
N GLU A 205 -16.43 -11.86 4.63
CA GLU A 205 -16.18 -13.31 4.62
C GLU A 205 -14.70 -13.60 4.94
N THR A 206 -13.80 -12.84 4.31
CA THR A 206 -12.37 -12.86 4.59
C THR A 206 -11.75 -11.50 4.28
N ARG A 207 -10.72 -11.12 5.01
CA ARG A 207 -9.85 -9.96 4.77
C ARG A 207 -8.42 -10.38 4.45
N ASP A 208 -8.17 -11.67 4.38
CA ASP A 208 -6.85 -12.21 4.06
C ASP A 208 -6.57 -12.07 2.58
N CYS A 209 -5.69 -11.13 2.24
CA CYS A 209 -5.29 -10.84 0.85
C CYS A 209 -4.70 -12.06 0.14
N TYR A 210 -4.04 -12.98 0.88
CA TYR A 210 -3.51 -14.20 0.30
C TYR A 210 -4.62 -15.17 -0.09
N VAL A 211 -5.64 -15.33 0.76
CA VAL A 211 -6.83 -16.13 0.45
C VAL A 211 -7.54 -15.57 -0.77
N LEU A 212 -7.73 -14.24 -0.85
CA LEU A 212 -8.33 -13.58 -2.01
C LEU A 212 -7.51 -13.78 -3.28
N TYR A 213 -6.19 -13.60 -3.19
CA TYR A 213 -5.28 -13.83 -4.31
C TYR A 213 -5.27 -15.30 -4.77
N SER A 214 -5.41 -16.26 -3.85
CA SER A 214 -5.45 -17.68 -4.19
C SER A 214 -6.74 -18.13 -4.86
N ARG A 215 -7.82 -17.34 -4.75
CA ARG A 215 -9.09 -17.57 -5.45
C ARG A 215 -9.08 -17.02 -6.89
N PHE A 216 -8.24 -16.04 -7.15
CA PHE A 216 -7.97 -15.49 -8.48
C PHE A 216 -7.14 -16.41 -9.36
#